data_23558dd4521582e31ef2a888c5e4f6b5
#
_entry.id   23558dd4521582e31ef2a888c5e4f6b5
#
_cell.length_a   1.000
_cell.length_b   1.000
_cell.length_c   1.000
_cell.angle_alpha   90.00
_cell.angle_beta   90.00
_cell.angle_gamma   90.00
#
_symmetry.space_group_name_H-M   'P 1'
#
loop_
_entity.id
_entity.type
_entity.pdbx_description
1 polymer ?
#
loop_
_entity_poly.entity_id
_entity_poly.type
_entity_poly.pdbx_seq_one_letter_code
_entity_poly.pdbx_strand_id
1 'polypeptide(L)' 'MQGNLYLHSYGNSYIGKGLGDKSGADFTEANIVIRSWWGISFKANDNIVRTYIDTRTGNIGTKGVLNAVGAVI' A
#
# COMPACT_ATOMS: atom_id res chain seq x y z
N MET A 1 2.49 20.90 -0.92
CA MET A 1 3.72 20.17 -1.21
C MET A 1 3.54 19.39 -2.49
N GLN A 2 4.47 19.60 -3.40
CA GLN A 2 4.43 18.88 -4.67
C GLN A 2 5.50 17.85 -4.66
N GLY A 3 5.41 16.79 -4.38
CA GLY A 3 6.42 15.76 -4.35
C GLY A 3 6.02 14.67 -3.44
N ASN A 4 6.92 13.76 -3.24
CA ASN A 4 6.68 12.58 -2.46
C ASN A 4 7.00 12.83 -1.00
N LEU A 5 6.28 12.15 -0.14
CA LEU A 5 6.64 12.03 1.26
C LEU A 5 7.57 10.83 1.41
N TYR A 6 8.85 11.09 1.59
CA TYR A 6 9.83 10.03 1.81
C TYR A 6 9.89 9.69 3.29
N LEU A 7 9.71 8.42 3.60
CA LEU A 7 9.59 7.95 4.98
C LEU A 7 10.91 7.43 5.52
N HIS A 8 11.70 6.81 4.67
CA HIS A 8 13.00 6.27 5.05
C HIS A 8 13.87 6.09 3.81
N SER A 9 15.18 6.03 4.02
CA SER A 9 16.12 5.83 2.92
C SER A 9 16.12 4.42 2.35
N TYR A 10 15.55 3.46 3.06
CA TYR A 10 15.48 2.08 2.56
C TYR A 10 14.55 1.99 1.36
N GLY A 11 15.12 1.56 0.22
CA GLY A 11 14.35 1.24 -0.95
C GLY A 11 13.50 2.38 -1.51
N ASN A 12 13.85 3.62 -1.18
CA ASN A 12 13.06 4.77 -1.62
C ASN A 12 11.59 4.65 -1.22
N SER A 13 11.34 4.30 0.03
CA SER A 13 9.98 4.20 0.56
C SER A 13 9.33 5.57 0.60
N TYR A 14 8.19 5.72 -0.05
CA TYR A 14 7.51 7.00 -0.11
C TYR A 14 6.01 6.85 -0.35
N ILE A 15 5.30 7.93 -0.05
CA ILE A 15 3.94 8.13 -0.51
C ILE A 15 3.99 9.28 -1.51
N GLY A 16 3.46 9.08 -2.71
CA GLY A 16 3.60 10.09 -3.72
C GLY A 16 2.58 10.00 -4.84
N LYS A 17 2.85 10.79 -5.87
CA LYS A 17 2.01 10.86 -7.04
C LYS A 17 2.15 9.58 -7.85
N GLY A 18 1.02 9.04 -8.28
CA GLY A 18 0.99 7.91 -9.16
C GLY A 18 1.12 8.29 -10.63
N LEU A 19 1.01 7.28 -11.48
CA LEU A 19 1.03 7.46 -12.93
C LEU A 19 -0.39 7.63 -13.44
N GLY A 20 -0.69 8.78 -14.01
CA GLY A 20 -1.94 9.00 -14.70
C GLY A 20 -3.10 9.43 -13.81
N ASP A 21 -4.19 9.78 -14.46
CA ASP A 21 -5.41 10.28 -13.83
C ASP A 21 -6.61 9.61 -14.48
N LYS A 22 -6.69 8.33 -14.26
CA LYS A 22 -7.72 7.50 -14.86
C LYS A 22 -8.83 7.24 -13.86
N SER A 23 -10.04 7.17 -14.36
CA SER A 23 -11.18 6.76 -13.54
C SER A 23 -11.04 5.29 -13.18
N GLY A 24 -10.86 5.02 -11.92
CA GLY A 24 -10.54 3.68 -11.42
C GLY A 24 -9.05 3.38 -11.54
N ALA A 25 -8.55 2.69 -10.56
CA ALA A 25 -7.14 2.28 -10.53
C ALA A 25 -6.97 0.87 -11.09
N ASP A 26 -5.81 0.62 -11.68
CA ASP A 26 -5.43 -0.72 -12.10
C ASP A 26 -3.92 -0.92 -11.89
N PHE A 27 -3.35 -1.97 -12.47
CA PHE A 27 -1.93 -2.25 -12.29
C PHE A 27 -1.02 -1.22 -12.96
N THR A 28 -1.55 -0.42 -13.88
CA THR A 28 -0.74 0.53 -14.65
C THR A 28 -0.94 1.96 -14.24
N GLU A 29 -2.10 2.30 -13.70
CA GLU A 29 -2.44 3.68 -13.39
C GLU A 29 -3.14 3.81 -12.05
N ALA A 30 -2.72 4.78 -11.27
CA ALA A 30 -3.37 5.22 -10.05
C ALA A 30 -2.88 6.62 -9.73
N ASN A 31 -3.67 7.38 -8.98
CA ASN A 31 -3.30 8.76 -8.65
C ASN A 31 -2.26 8.84 -7.54
N ILE A 32 -2.27 7.87 -6.64
CA ILE A 32 -1.40 7.85 -5.48
C ILE A 32 -0.66 6.53 -5.45
N VAL A 33 0.63 6.58 -5.15
CA VAL A 33 1.48 5.42 -5.00
C VAL A 33 2.04 5.38 -3.58
N ILE A 34 1.98 4.22 -2.97
CA ILE A 34 2.74 3.92 -1.77
C ILE A 34 3.80 2.90 -2.15
N ARG A 35 5.07 3.31 -2.04
CA ARG A 35 6.19 2.47 -2.46
C ARG A 35 6.98 2.00 -1.25
N SER A 36 7.32 0.73 -1.24
CA SER A 36 8.21 0.15 -0.24
C SER A 36 9.14 -0.84 -0.89
N TRP A 37 10.27 -1.12 -0.24
CA TRP A 37 11.22 -2.13 -0.72
C TRP A 37 10.65 -3.54 -0.58
N TRP A 38 10.11 -3.85 0.60
CA TRP A 38 9.62 -5.19 0.92
C TRP A 38 8.11 -5.22 1.17
N GLY A 39 7.61 -4.27 1.92
CA GLY A 39 6.20 -4.32 2.28
C GLY A 39 5.75 -3.17 3.15
N ILE A 40 4.46 -3.16 3.39
CA ILE A 40 3.77 -2.15 4.20
C ILE A 40 3.04 -2.89 5.30
N SER A 41 3.22 -2.43 6.54
CA SER A 41 2.48 -2.98 7.66
C SER A 41 1.59 -1.92 8.29
N PHE A 42 0.52 -2.38 8.90
CA PHE A 42 -0.45 -1.53 9.57
C PHE A 42 -0.49 -1.91 11.04
N LYS A 43 -0.19 -0.96 11.91
CA LYS A 43 -0.16 -1.16 13.35
C LYS A 43 -1.32 -0.48 14.02
N ALA A 44 -1.85 -1.13 15.05
CA ALA A 44 -2.78 -0.49 15.97
C ALA A 44 -2.01 0.30 17.03
N ASN A 45 -2.74 0.96 17.91
CA ASN A 45 -2.16 1.76 18.97
C ASN A 45 -1.33 0.92 19.95
N ASP A 46 -1.59 -0.38 20.01
CA ASP A 46 -0.82 -1.33 20.83
C ASP A 46 0.51 -1.73 20.20
N ASN A 47 0.83 -1.15 19.04
CA ASN A 47 2.07 -1.39 18.33
C ASN A 47 2.18 -2.80 17.71
N ILE A 48 1.06 -3.48 17.57
CA ILE A 48 1.02 -4.83 16.99
C ILE A 48 0.58 -4.74 15.53
N VAL A 49 1.30 -5.40 14.65
CA VAL A 49 0.96 -5.50 13.24
C VAL A 49 -0.04 -6.64 13.05
N ARG A 50 -1.22 -6.35 12.52
CA ARG A 50 -2.23 -7.36 12.23
C ARG A 50 -2.57 -7.48 10.76
N THR A 51 -2.09 -6.55 9.96
CA THR A 51 -2.32 -6.55 8.51
C THR A 51 -1.07 -6.07 7.82
N TYR A 52 -0.72 -6.71 6.73
CA TYR A 52 0.42 -6.28 5.93
C TYR A 52 0.15 -6.51 4.44
N ILE A 53 0.89 -5.80 3.62
CA ILE A 53 0.95 -6.03 2.18
C ILE A 53 2.41 -6.26 1.81
N ASP A 54 2.69 -7.40 1.18
CA ASP A 54 3.99 -7.66 0.58
C ASP A 54 4.00 -7.03 -0.80
N THR A 55 4.69 -5.92 -0.96
CA THR A 55 4.65 -5.18 -2.21
C THR A 55 5.43 -5.85 -3.34
N ARG A 56 6.27 -6.81 -3.03
CA ARG A 56 7.01 -7.55 -4.06
C ARG A 56 6.19 -8.68 -4.66
N THR A 57 5.39 -9.34 -3.86
CA THR A 57 4.58 -10.47 -4.32
C THR A 57 3.13 -10.10 -4.55
N GLY A 58 2.65 -9.05 -3.88
CA GLY A 58 1.25 -8.67 -3.88
C GLY A 58 0.43 -9.41 -2.84
N ASN A 59 1.04 -10.23 -2.00
CA ASN A 59 0.31 -10.95 -0.97
C ASN A 59 -0.19 -10.00 0.11
N ILE A 60 -1.39 -10.24 0.58
CA ILE A 60 -2.00 -9.51 1.69
C ILE A 60 -2.24 -10.48 2.82
N GLY A 61 -1.73 -10.16 4.01
CA GLY A 61 -1.95 -10.96 5.21
C GLY A 61 -2.77 -10.18 6.22
N THR A 62 -3.73 -10.85 6.84
CA THR A 62 -4.49 -10.26 7.94
C THR A 62 -4.78 -11.34 8.98
N LYS A 63 -4.72 -10.92 10.25
CA LYS A 63 -5.14 -11.79 11.37
C LYS A 63 -6.63 -11.67 11.65
N GLY A 64 -7.28 -10.71 11.04
CA GLY A 64 -8.71 -10.47 11.18
C GLY A 64 -9.48 -10.94 9.97
N VAL A 65 -10.67 -10.41 9.82
CA VAL A 65 -11.57 -10.74 8.73
C VAL A 65 -11.44 -9.72 7.61
N LEU A 66 -11.33 -10.21 6.39
CA LEU A 66 -11.41 -9.35 5.21
C LEU A 66 -12.88 -9.30 4.77
N ASN A 67 -13.51 -8.15 4.98
CA ASN A 67 -14.88 -7.92 4.56
C ASN A 67 -14.89 -7.25 3.19
N ALA A 68 -15.46 -7.90 2.21
CA ALA A 68 -15.56 -7.34 0.87
C ALA A 68 -16.94 -7.67 0.31
N VAL A 69 -17.66 -6.63 -0.12
CA VAL A 69 -18.97 -6.79 -0.74
C VAL A 69 -18.77 -7.27 -2.17
N GLY A 70 -19.36 -8.40 -2.51
CA GLY A 70 -19.20 -8.98 -3.83
C GLY A 70 -17.76 -9.41 -4.11
N ALA A 71 -17.10 -9.94 -3.10
CA ALA A 71 -15.68 -10.27 -3.20
C ALA A 71 -15.38 -11.26 -4.31
N VAL A 72 -14.34 -10.96 -5.05
CA VAL A 72 -13.66 -11.91 -5.92
C VAL A 72 -12.28 -12.11 -5.33
N ILE A 73 -12.06 -13.25 -4.76
CA ILE A 73 -10.80 -13.56 -4.08
C ILE A 73 -10.12 -14.71 -4.78
#